data_8895208e23d6745977279daee6cfa7a0
#
_entry.id   8895208e23d6745977279daee6cfa7a0
#
_cell.length_a   1.000
_cell.length_b   1.000
_cell.length_c   1.000
_cell.angle_alpha   90.00
_cell.angle_beta   90.00
_cell.angle_gamma   90.00
#
_symmetry.space_group_name_H-M   'P 1'
#
loop_
_entity.id
_entity.type
_entity.pdbx_description
1 polymer ?
#
loop_
_entity_poly.entity_id
_entity_poly.type
_entity_poly.pdbx_seq_one_letter_code
_entity_poly.pdbx_strand_id
1 'polypeptide(L)'
;MKMTILFSLLCCAAHGGSPACSARSATTLLDIEMCWADYYARADGVPLEFVQAVIDVESAWQPYVISPKGAAGLMQLMPTTAFTFGVTNRFRIEENIRGGVAYLAYLTRQFDGDFRLVAAAYYAGETRIKKLGLTCADADIFRYVHAVQRFYQKRQMVAKTTDVYTTKGAEHP
;
A
#
# COMPACT_ATOMS: atom_id res chain seq x y z
N MET A 1 -35.96 -1.22 17.40
CA MET A 1 -35.56 -0.06 16.61
C MET A 1 -34.42 -0.50 15.71
N LYS A 2 -34.70 -0.77 14.42
CA LYS A 2 -33.70 -1.26 13.46
C LYS A 2 -33.00 -0.04 12.88
N MET A 3 -31.73 0.14 13.19
CA MET A 3 -30.89 1.20 12.64
C MET A 3 -30.31 0.69 11.31
N THR A 4 -30.93 1.12 10.23
CA THR A 4 -30.49 0.86 8.87
C THR A 4 -29.25 1.74 8.61
N ILE A 5 -28.08 1.12 8.58
CA ILE A 5 -26.86 1.82 8.15
C ILE A 5 -26.93 1.99 6.64
N LEU A 6 -27.24 3.20 6.22
CA LEU A 6 -27.18 3.61 4.84
C LEU A 6 -25.71 3.71 4.44
N PHE A 7 -25.21 2.70 3.74
CA PHE A 7 -23.92 2.76 3.08
C PHE A 7 -24.05 3.78 1.94
N SER A 8 -23.58 4.99 2.20
CA SER A 8 -23.47 6.02 1.16
C SER A 8 -22.41 5.55 0.15
N LEU A 9 -22.91 4.94 -0.93
CA LEU A 9 -22.17 4.80 -2.18
C LEU A 9 -22.00 6.20 -2.78
N LEU A 10 -20.99 6.93 -2.36
CA LEU A 10 -20.65 8.17 -3.04
C LEU A 10 -19.19 8.15 -3.46
N CYS A 11 -19.04 8.34 -4.73
CA CYS A 11 -17.83 8.75 -5.43
C CYS A 11 -16.99 7.66 -6.06
N CYS A 12 -17.58 6.93 -7.00
CA CYS A 12 -16.81 6.44 -8.15
C CYS A 12 -17.20 7.32 -9.35
N ALA A 13 -16.75 8.57 -9.35
CA ALA A 13 -16.94 9.47 -10.48
C ALA A 13 -15.60 10.07 -10.89
N ALA A 14 -15.24 9.80 -12.14
CA ALA A 14 -14.33 10.56 -12.98
C ALA A 14 -12.82 10.49 -12.65
N HIS A 15 -12.19 9.32 -12.83
CA HIS A 15 -10.86 9.31 -13.42
C HIS A 15 -10.93 8.45 -14.69
N GLY A 16 -11.39 9.08 -15.75
CA GLY A 16 -11.35 8.53 -17.10
C GLY A 16 -9.90 8.45 -17.56
N GLY A 17 -9.43 7.24 -17.74
CA GLY A 17 -8.13 6.93 -18.30
C GLY A 17 -7.44 5.89 -17.43
N SER A 18 -7.46 4.64 -17.86
CA SER A 18 -6.53 3.64 -17.34
C SER A 18 -5.13 4.23 -17.47
N PRO A 19 -4.34 4.30 -16.39
CA PRO A 19 -2.98 4.84 -16.52
C PRO A 19 -2.23 4.04 -17.58
N ALA A 20 -1.34 4.70 -18.30
CA ALA A 20 -0.45 4.07 -19.28
C ALA A 20 0.57 3.11 -18.60
N CYS A 21 0.21 2.48 -17.50
CA CYS A 21 0.97 1.42 -16.82
C CYS A 21 0.95 0.10 -17.62
N SER A 22 0.44 0.12 -18.86
CA SER A 22 0.56 -0.99 -19.76
C SER A 22 1.94 -1.01 -20.42
N ALA A 23 2.38 -2.19 -20.85
CA ALA A 23 3.70 -2.50 -21.40
C ALA A 23 4.23 -1.63 -22.56
N ARG A 24 3.55 -0.54 -22.94
CA ARG A 24 4.00 0.35 -24.02
C ARG A 24 5.08 1.36 -23.62
N SER A 25 5.22 1.67 -22.34
CA SER A 25 6.25 2.61 -21.84
C SER A 25 7.11 2.02 -20.70
N ALA A 26 6.71 0.89 -20.12
CA ALA A 26 7.49 0.20 -19.10
C ALA A 26 8.51 -0.74 -19.76
N THR A 27 9.77 -0.64 -19.35
CA THR A 27 10.86 -1.46 -19.87
C THR A 27 11.08 -2.72 -19.04
N THR A 28 10.63 -2.72 -17.79
CA THR A 28 10.76 -3.84 -16.85
C THR A 28 9.46 -4.15 -16.14
N LEU A 29 9.36 -5.33 -15.53
CA LEU A 29 8.24 -5.70 -14.67
C LEU A 29 8.13 -4.74 -13.49
N LEU A 30 9.25 -4.35 -12.90
CA LEU A 30 9.31 -3.40 -11.79
C LEU A 30 8.74 -2.02 -12.19
N ASP A 31 8.97 -1.56 -13.43
CA ASP A 31 8.38 -0.30 -13.91
C ASP A 31 6.85 -0.35 -13.90
N ILE A 32 6.28 -1.50 -14.28
CA ILE A 32 4.82 -1.72 -14.25
C ILE A 32 4.30 -1.70 -12.81
N GLU A 33 4.98 -2.38 -11.91
CA GLU A 33 4.63 -2.45 -10.48
C GLU A 33 4.70 -1.07 -9.82
N MET A 34 5.77 -0.34 -10.09
CA MET A 34 5.96 1.02 -9.58
C MET A 34 4.91 2.00 -10.13
N CYS A 35 4.56 1.88 -11.39
CA CYS A 35 3.50 2.68 -12.00
C CYS A 35 2.14 2.44 -11.35
N TRP A 36 1.74 1.19 -11.11
CA TRP A 36 0.50 0.88 -10.43
C TRP A 36 0.51 1.32 -8.97
N ALA A 37 1.65 1.20 -8.28
CA ALA A 37 1.80 1.69 -6.91
C ALA A 37 1.61 3.21 -6.83
N ASP A 38 2.23 3.98 -7.73
CA ASP A 38 2.08 5.45 -7.80
C ASP A 38 0.63 5.84 -8.10
N TYR A 39 0.01 5.18 -9.08
CA TYR A 39 -1.36 5.47 -9.46
C TYR A 39 -2.35 5.29 -8.30
N TYR A 40 -2.33 4.13 -7.64
CA TYR A 40 -3.27 3.85 -6.55
C TYR A 40 -2.91 4.60 -5.26
N ALA A 41 -1.63 4.84 -4.98
CA ALA A 41 -1.20 5.67 -3.87
C ALA A 41 -1.83 7.07 -3.94
N ARG A 42 -1.78 7.70 -5.12
CA ARG A 42 -2.41 9.02 -5.36
C ARG A 42 -3.93 8.95 -5.31
N ALA A 43 -4.52 7.92 -5.95
CA ALA A 43 -5.98 7.77 -6.00
C ALA A 43 -6.61 7.62 -4.62
N ASP A 44 -5.95 6.90 -3.72
CA ASP A 44 -6.45 6.58 -2.39
C ASP A 44 -5.86 7.47 -1.28
N GLY A 45 -4.97 8.42 -1.63
CA GLY A 45 -4.38 9.39 -0.69
C GLY A 45 -3.40 8.77 0.31
N VAL A 46 -2.71 7.69 -0.07
CA VAL A 46 -1.65 7.06 0.74
C VAL A 46 -0.30 7.52 0.21
N PRO A 47 0.67 7.93 1.05
CA PRO A 47 2.00 8.28 0.56
C PRO A 47 2.64 7.15 -0.24
N LEU A 48 3.12 7.44 -1.45
CA LEU A 48 3.74 6.45 -2.34
C LEU A 48 4.88 5.70 -1.65
N GLU A 49 5.72 6.43 -0.92
CA GLU A 49 6.87 5.88 -0.20
C GLU A 49 6.44 4.87 0.87
N PHE A 50 5.25 5.07 1.47
CA PHE A 50 4.71 4.12 2.44
C PHE A 50 4.16 2.87 1.76
N VAL A 51 3.46 3.00 0.63
CA VAL A 51 3.03 1.87 -0.20
C VAL A 51 4.23 1.03 -0.63
N GLN A 52 5.27 1.69 -1.16
CA GLN A 52 6.50 1.03 -1.59
C GLN A 52 7.22 0.32 -0.43
N ALA A 53 7.26 0.94 0.76
CA ALA A 53 7.87 0.33 1.94
C ALA A 53 7.15 -0.94 2.39
N VAL A 54 5.82 -0.96 2.28
CA VAL A 54 5.03 -2.17 2.55
C VAL A 54 5.35 -3.26 1.52
N ILE A 55 5.40 -2.95 0.22
CA ILE A 55 5.76 -3.92 -0.83
C ILE A 55 7.19 -4.44 -0.63
N ASP A 56 8.14 -3.57 -0.26
CA ASP A 56 9.53 -3.97 0.06
C ASP A 56 9.56 -5.06 1.15
N VAL A 57 8.74 -4.92 2.20
CA VAL A 57 8.70 -5.86 3.34
C VAL A 57 7.90 -7.12 3.01
N GLU A 58 6.78 -7.00 2.30
CA GLU A 58 5.85 -8.10 2.03
C GLU A 58 6.41 -9.10 1.01
N SER A 59 6.99 -8.62 -0.07
CA SER A 59 7.40 -9.47 -1.20
C SER A 59 8.77 -9.15 -1.77
N ALA A 60 9.39 -8.04 -1.38
CA ALA A 60 10.56 -7.49 -2.07
C ALA A 60 10.29 -7.37 -3.58
N TRP A 61 9.09 -6.90 -3.97
CA TRP A 61 8.63 -6.74 -5.35
C TRP A 61 8.55 -8.05 -6.15
N GLN A 62 8.28 -9.19 -5.48
CA GLN A 62 8.08 -10.47 -6.14
C GLN A 62 6.58 -10.79 -6.25
N PRO A 63 5.96 -10.71 -7.45
CA PRO A 63 4.49 -10.74 -7.59
C PRO A 63 3.87 -12.12 -7.36
N TYR A 64 4.66 -13.18 -7.37
CA TYR A 64 4.15 -14.56 -7.29
C TYR A 64 4.46 -15.26 -5.96
N VAL A 65 4.89 -14.53 -4.95
CA VAL A 65 5.20 -15.09 -3.63
C VAL A 65 3.92 -15.49 -2.89
N ILE A 66 3.96 -16.64 -2.24
CA ILE A 66 2.93 -17.13 -1.31
C ILE A 66 3.60 -17.39 0.03
N SER A 67 3.06 -16.80 1.11
CA SER A 67 3.53 -17.09 2.46
C SER A 67 3.01 -18.43 2.97
N PRO A 68 3.64 -19.04 4.00
CA PRO A 68 3.13 -20.26 4.63
C PRO A 68 1.72 -20.12 5.20
N LYS A 69 1.27 -18.89 5.50
CA LYS A 69 -0.08 -18.58 6.00
C LYS A 69 -1.09 -18.32 4.87
N GLY A 70 -0.67 -18.39 3.59
CA GLY A 70 -1.53 -18.21 2.43
C GLY A 70 -1.73 -16.77 1.99
N ALA A 71 -0.96 -15.81 2.49
CA ALA A 71 -0.89 -14.48 1.91
C ALA A 71 -0.21 -14.54 0.53
N ALA A 72 -0.62 -13.71 -0.44
CA ALA A 72 -0.13 -13.84 -1.81
C ALA A 72 0.06 -12.49 -2.52
N GLY A 73 1.03 -12.47 -3.45
CA GLY A 73 1.33 -11.35 -4.34
C GLY A 73 2.17 -10.26 -3.72
N LEU A 74 2.30 -9.13 -4.43
CA LEU A 74 3.18 -8.01 -4.08
C LEU A 74 2.94 -7.47 -2.67
N MET A 75 1.67 -7.30 -2.30
CA MET A 75 1.25 -6.77 -1.00
C MET A 75 0.77 -7.86 -0.05
N GLN A 76 1.07 -9.13 -0.33
CA GLN A 76 0.78 -10.30 0.52
C GLN A 76 -0.63 -10.30 1.11
N LEU A 77 -1.63 -10.20 0.23
CA LEU A 77 -3.02 -10.17 0.67
C LEU A 77 -3.49 -11.56 1.12
N MET A 78 -4.08 -11.63 2.31
CA MET A 78 -4.83 -12.80 2.76
C MET A 78 -6.12 -12.96 1.93
N PRO A 79 -6.66 -14.17 1.75
CA PRO A 79 -7.89 -14.40 0.98
C PRO A 79 -9.07 -13.53 1.42
N THR A 80 -9.26 -13.37 2.71
CA THR A 80 -10.34 -12.54 3.29
C THR A 80 -10.16 -11.06 2.98
N THR A 81 -8.94 -10.54 3.11
CA THR A 81 -8.61 -9.15 2.76
C THR A 81 -8.79 -8.92 1.27
N ALA A 82 -8.30 -9.83 0.43
CA ALA A 82 -8.47 -9.78 -1.01
C ALA A 82 -9.96 -9.69 -1.40
N PHE A 83 -10.79 -10.57 -0.84
CA PHE A 83 -12.23 -10.57 -1.06
C PHE A 83 -12.88 -9.23 -0.64
N THR A 84 -12.55 -8.72 0.55
CA THR A 84 -13.10 -7.47 1.08
C THR A 84 -12.78 -6.26 0.18
N PHE A 85 -11.58 -6.24 -0.42
CA PHE A 85 -11.13 -5.14 -1.30
C PHE A 85 -11.27 -5.46 -2.79
N GLY A 86 -12.11 -6.44 -3.16
CA GLY A 86 -12.50 -6.72 -4.53
C GLY A 86 -11.34 -7.23 -5.42
N VAL A 87 -10.39 -7.95 -4.83
CA VAL A 87 -9.29 -8.61 -5.55
C VAL A 87 -9.73 -10.02 -5.91
N THR A 88 -9.86 -10.31 -7.19
CA THR A 88 -10.26 -11.61 -7.70
C THR A 88 -9.07 -12.53 -7.96
N ASN A 89 -7.95 -11.95 -8.37
CA ASN A 89 -6.70 -12.67 -8.59
C ASN A 89 -5.54 -11.95 -7.88
N ARG A 90 -5.07 -12.53 -6.77
CA ARG A 90 -3.99 -11.96 -5.95
C ARG A 90 -2.61 -11.95 -6.63
N PHE A 91 -2.46 -12.62 -7.79
CA PHE A 91 -1.23 -12.63 -8.58
C PHE A 91 -1.27 -11.65 -9.76
N ARG A 92 -2.42 -11.01 -10.03
CA ARG A 92 -2.47 -9.90 -10.98
C ARG A 92 -1.93 -8.65 -10.28
N ILE A 93 -0.84 -8.13 -10.83
CA ILE A 93 -0.09 -6.99 -10.29
C ILE A 93 -1.02 -5.84 -9.94
N GLU A 94 -1.81 -5.39 -10.93
CA GLU A 94 -2.77 -4.30 -10.74
C GLU A 94 -3.76 -4.57 -9.61
N GLU A 95 -4.44 -5.74 -9.63
CA GLU A 95 -5.46 -6.06 -8.63
C GLU A 95 -4.87 -6.17 -7.22
N ASN A 96 -3.68 -6.75 -7.10
CA ASN A 96 -3.01 -6.92 -5.82
C ASN A 96 -2.61 -5.57 -5.22
N ILE A 97 -1.99 -4.69 -6.03
CA ILE A 97 -1.61 -3.34 -5.59
C ILE A 97 -2.86 -2.52 -5.27
N ARG A 98 -3.87 -2.51 -6.14
CA ARG A 98 -5.13 -1.80 -5.91
C ARG A 98 -5.78 -2.19 -4.58
N GLY A 99 -5.96 -3.49 -4.35
CA GLY A 99 -6.58 -3.97 -3.12
C GLY A 99 -5.74 -3.72 -1.87
N GLY A 100 -4.41 -3.87 -1.97
CA GLY A 100 -3.49 -3.60 -0.86
C GLY A 100 -3.43 -2.12 -0.50
N VAL A 101 -3.41 -1.22 -1.49
CA VAL A 101 -3.43 0.23 -1.25
C VAL A 101 -4.77 0.67 -0.68
N ALA A 102 -5.89 0.15 -1.20
CA ALA A 102 -7.21 0.41 -0.63
C ALA A 102 -7.31 -0.03 0.85
N TYR A 103 -6.70 -1.17 1.19
CA TYR A 103 -6.62 -1.61 2.59
C TYR A 103 -5.74 -0.69 3.44
N LEU A 104 -4.58 -0.23 2.93
CA LEU A 104 -3.75 0.77 3.62
C LEU A 104 -4.50 2.09 3.83
N ALA A 105 -5.22 2.58 2.83
CA ALA A 105 -6.04 3.77 2.94
C ALA A 105 -7.15 3.62 3.99
N TYR A 106 -7.80 2.46 4.02
CA TYR A 106 -8.77 2.14 5.06
C TYR A 106 -8.14 2.20 6.46
N LEU A 107 -7.01 1.52 6.66
CA LEU A 107 -6.30 1.51 7.94
C LEU A 107 -5.79 2.91 8.33
N THR A 108 -5.32 3.70 7.37
CA THR A 108 -4.87 5.09 7.60
C THR A 108 -5.99 5.92 8.22
N ARG A 109 -7.22 5.77 7.74
CA ARG A 109 -8.41 6.43 8.33
C ARG A 109 -8.75 5.88 9.71
N GLN A 110 -8.56 4.56 9.94
CA GLN A 110 -8.89 3.92 11.23
C GLN A 110 -7.92 4.29 12.35
N PHE A 111 -6.70 4.71 12.01
CA PHE A 111 -5.63 5.02 12.96
C PHE A 111 -5.12 6.47 12.82
N ASP A 112 -5.96 7.39 12.31
CA ASP A 112 -5.72 8.83 12.24
C ASP A 112 -4.35 9.19 11.63
N GLY A 113 -3.89 8.39 10.65
CA GLY A 113 -2.61 8.61 9.95
C GLY A 113 -1.35 8.20 10.73
N ASP A 114 -1.47 7.53 11.89
CA ASP A 114 -0.27 6.95 12.54
C ASP A 114 0.20 5.71 11.77
N PHE A 115 1.17 5.91 10.87
CA PHE A 115 1.70 4.85 10.01
C PHE A 115 2.36 3.68 10.77
N ARG A 116 2.72 3.85 12.04
CA ARG A 116 3.20 2.74 12.88
C ARG A 116 2.05 1.81 13.24
N LEU A 117 0.91 2.39 13.62
CA LEU A 117 -0.32 1.65 13.90
C LEU A 117 -0.91 1.04 12.62
N VAL A 118 -0.85 1.78 11.51
CA VAL A 118 -1.27 1.28 10.19
C VAL A 118 -0.46 0.05 9.80
N ALA A 119 0.87 0.09 9.89
CA ALA A 119 1.73 -1.05 9.61
C ALA A 119 1.46 -2.22 10.54
N ALA A 120 1.32 -1.96 11.85
CA ALA A 120 0.99 -3.00 12.82
C ALA A 120 -0.36 -3.68 12.51
N ALA A 121 -1.38 -2.89 12.15
CA ALA A 121 -2.70 -3.39 11.80
C ALA A 121 -2.73 -4.14 10.47
N TYR A 122 -1.93 -3.71 9.51
CA TYR A 122 -1.77 -4.43 8.24
C TYR A 122 -1.25 -5.85 8.48
N TYR A 123 -0.22 -5.99 9.32
CA TYR A 123 0.40 -7.27 9.66
C TYR A 123 -0.45 -8.14 10.58
N ALA A 124 -0.98 -7.57 11.67
CA ALA A 124 -1.57 -8.32 12.77
C ALA A 124 -3.11 -8.27 12.83
N GLY A 125 -3.72 -7.47 11.95
CA GLY A 125 -5.16 -7.24 11.89
C GLY A 125 -5.61 -6.05 12.74
N GLU A 126 -6.54 -5.29 12.18
CA GLU A 126 -7.10 -4.06 12.75
C GLU A 126 -7.63 -4.23 14.17
N THR A 127 -8.47 -5.25 14.38
CA THR A 127 -9.13 -5.50 15.67
C THR A 127 -8.12 -5.68 16.80
N ARG A 128 -7.03 -6.39 16.53
CA ARG A 128 -5.96 -6.61 17.51
C ARG A 128 -5.28 -5.31 17.88
N ILE A 129 -4.95 -4.49 16.90
CA ILE A 129 -4.22 -3.24 17.14
C ILE A 129 -5.13 -2.17 17.73
N LYS A 130 -6.40 -2.09 17.38
CA LYS A 130 -7.36 -1.22 18.07
C LYS A 130 -7.46 -1.53 19.57
N LYS A 131 -7.37 -2.81 19.93
CA LYS A 131 -7.44 -3.24 21.34
C LYS A 131 -6.14 -3.03 22.10
N LEU A 132 -5.00 -3.26 21.50
CA LEU A 132 -3.70 -3.36 22.20
C LEU A 132 -2.75 -2.20 21.89
N GLY A 133 -2.97 -1.47 20.80
CA GLY A 133 -2.01 -0.50 20.28
C GLY A 133 -0.65 -1.15 19.98
N LEU A 134 0.41 -0.36 20.10
CA LEU A 134 1.80 -0.84 20.00
C LEU A 134 2.37 -1.35 21.34
N THR A 135 1.54 -1.43 22.38
CA THR A 135 1.94 -1.95 23.69
C THR A 135 1.96 -3.49 23.73
N CYS A 136 1.49 -4.14 22.65
CA CYS A 136 1.59 -5.58 22.57
C CYS A 136 3.07 -5.99 22.48
N ALA A 137 3.52 -6.81 23.44
CA ALA A 137 4.89 -7.37 23.48
C ALA A 137 5.13 -8.45 22.40
N ASP A 138 4.56 -8.28 21.21
CA ASP A 138 4.72 -9.21 20.09
C ASP A 138 5.93 -8.81 19.25
N ALA A 139 6.99 -9.60 19.37
CA ALA A 139 8.25 -9.35 18.69
C ALA A 139 8.11 -9.36 17.15
N ASP A 140 7.15 -10.10 16.60
CA ASP A 140 6.93 -10.15 15.15
C ASP A 140 6.30 -8.87 14.65
N ILE A 141 5.31 -8.34 15.36
CA ILE A 141 4.70 -7.04 15.06
C ILE A 141 5.75 -5.93 15.13
N PHE A 142 6.57 -5.95 16.19
CA PHE A 142 7.63 -4.96 16.36
C PHE A 142 8.64 -5.01 15.20
N ARG A 143 9.10 -6.22 14.82
CA ARG A 143 10.03 -6.38 13.69
C ARG A 143 9.43 -5.90 12.38
N TYR A 144 8.16 -6.21 12.13
CA TYR A 144 7.46 -5.77 10.92
C TYR A 144 7.34 -4.24 10.86
N VAL A 145 6.82 -3.61 11.91
CA VAL A 145 6.68 -2.15 11.98
C VAL A 145 8.03 -1.46 11.79
N HIS A 146 9.08 -1.95 12.45
CA HIS A 146 10.42 -1.40 12.32
C HIS A 146 10.99 -1.56 10.90
N ALA A 147 10.74 -2.70 10.25
CA ALA A 147 11.15 -2.93 8.87
C ALA A 147 10.44 -1.95 7.91
N VAL A 148 9.11 -1.81 8.00
CA VAL A 148 8.35 -0.86 7.17
C VAL A 148 8.83 0.58 7.42
N GLN A 149 9.04 0.98 8.69
CA GLN A 149 9.51 2.32 9.02
C GLN A 149 10.89 2.61 8.41
N ARG A 150 11.81 1.65 8.45
CA ARG A 150 13.15 1.79 7.86
C ARG A 150 13.09 1.97 6.34
N PHE A 151 12.27 1.17 5.64
CA PHE A 151 12.10 1.31 4.20
C PHE A 151 11.39 2.63 3.85
N TYR A 152 10.38 3.02 4.59
CA TYR A 152 9.66 4.29 4.40
C TYR A 152 10.62 5.49 4.50
N GLN A 153 11.44 5.56 5.54
CA GLN A 153 12.46 6.61 5.69
C GLN A 153 13.46 6.62 4.52
N LYS A 154 13.93 5.43 4.10
CA LYS A 154 14.83 5.31 2.95
C LYS A 154 14.20 5.85 1.67
N ARG A 155 12.93 5.50 1.41
CA ARG A 155 12.18 5.97 0.23
C ARG A 155 11.98 7.49 0.26
N GLN A 156 11.63 8.06 1.41
CA GLN A 156 11.51 9.51 1.56
C GLN A 156 12.83 10.26 1.32
N MET A 157 13.96 9.70 1.73
CA MET A 157 15.27 10.30 1.45
C MET A 157 15.56 10.35 -0.06
N VAL A 158 15.28 9.26 -0.77
CA VAL A 158 15.46 9.18 -2.23
C VAL A 158 14.56 10.20 -2.93
N ALA A 159 13.28 10.27 -2.59
CA ALA A 159 12.34 11.23 -3.18
C ALA A 159 12.83 12.68 -3.02
N LYS A 160 13.23 13.07 -1.81
CA LYS A 160 13.76 14.42 -1.55
C LYS A 160 15.01 14.74 -2.36
N THR A 161 15.89 13.75 -2.56
CA THR A 161 17.11 13.95 -3.35
C THR A 161 16.77 14.18 -4.82
N THR A 162 15.81 13.42 -5.36
CA THR A 162 15.37 13.56 -6.75
C THR A 162 14.76 14.94 -7.02
N ASP A 163 13.90 15.44 -6.10
CA ASP A 163 13.28 16.77 -6.23
C ASP A 163 14.33 17.89 -6.28
N VAL A 164 15.38 17.81 -5.46
CA VAL A 164 16.46 18.81 -5.43
C VAL A 164 17.23 18.87 -6.77
N TYR A 165 17.45 17.73 -7.41
CA TYR A 165 18.15 17.72 -8.71
C TYR A 165 17.26 18.19 -9.87
N THR A 166 15.96 17.92 -9.82
CA THR A 166 15.00 18.34 -10.84
C THR A 166 14.79 19.86 -10.83
N THR A 167 14.73 20.48 -9.65
CA THR A 167 14.57 21.94 -9.51
C THR A 167 15.83 22.69 -9.90
N LYS A 168 17.04 22.17 -9.63
CA LYS A 168 18.31 22.83 -10.04
C LYS A 168 18.60 22.73 -11.53
N GLY A 169 18.07 21.75 -12.24
CA GLY A 169 18.24 21.61 -13.69
C GLY A 169 17.37 22.57 -14.53
N ALA A 170 16.37 23.22 -13.92
CA ALA A 170 15.43 24.11 -14.58
C ALA A 170 15.88 25.61 -14.55
N GLU A 171 17.00 25.95 -13.88
CA GLU A 171 17.45 27.33 -13.67
C GLU A 171 18.65 27.74 -14.56
N HIS A 172 18.94 27.02 -15.62
CA HIS A 172 19.92 27.49 -16.62
C HIS A 172 19.23 27.82 -17.94
N PRO A 173 19.23 29.12 -18.33
CA PRO A 173 18.75 29.59 -19.62
C PRO A 173 19.66 29.15 -20.79
#